data_b40d735a718b2c8cc677d6939fb63fd0
#
_entry.id   b40d735a718b2c8cc677d6939fb63fd0
#
_cell.length_a   1.000
_cell.length_b   1.000
_cell.length_c   1.000
_cell.angle_alpha   90.00
_cell.angle_beta   90.00
_cell.angle_gamma   90.00
#
_symmetry.space_group_name_H-M   'P 1'
#
loop_
_entity.id
_entity.type
_entity.pdbx_description
1 polymer ?
#
loop_
_entity_poly.entity_id
_entity_poly.type
_entity_poly.pdbx_seq_one_letter_code
_entity_poly.pdbx_strand_id
1 'polypeptide(L)'
;MGPCAGGAVYSPALTDFIIMTKGTSYMFVTGPSVVKTVTNEEVSSEELGGADTHMSKSGVSHFAGENELDTINKLKTLISYLPQNCEEIPANLPYELNNEERPSLDTIVPENPNQPYDIKDVISNLSDENSFFEVQSEHAENIVVGFARLAGRSIGIIANQPAVLAGVLDVNASKKGARFVRFCDAFNIPLLVIEDVPGFLPGTDQEWNGIISNGAKLLYAFCEATVPRITVITRKAYGGAYDVMNSKHIGADMNFAWPSAEIAVMGAKGAAEIIFKKEIKSSKNPIKKLKEKEEEYANLFANPYNAASRGYIDEVVIPSSTRKKLIKAFKISENKKVTAPKKKHGNIPL
;
A
#
# COMPACT_ATOMS: atom_id res chain seq x y z
N MET A 1 -14.34 14.74 -17.92
CA MET A 1 -15.80 14.93 -18.02
C MET A 1 -16.17 14.81 -19.48
N GLY A 2 -17.09 13.94 -19.81
CA GLY A 2 -17.47 13.61 -21.17
C GLY A 2 -16.75 12.38 -21.76
N PRO A 3 -17.16 11.95 -22.98
CA PRO A 3 -16.62 10.76 -23.64
C PRO A 3 -15.21 10.99 -24.19
N CYS A 4 -14.35 9.97 -24.07
CA CYS A 4 -13.02 9.93 -24.66
C CYS A 4 -12.81 8.54 -25.28
N ALA A 5 -12.67 8.45 -26.61
CA ALA A 5 -12.64 7.18 -27.31
C ALA A 5 -11.56 7.13 -28.39
N GLY A 6 -11.19 5.91 -28.79
CA GLY A 6 -10.17 5.67 -29.79
C GLY A 6 -8.78 6.14 -29.33
N GLY A 7 -7.97 6.66 -30.26
CA GLY A 7 -6.63 7.16 -29.95
C GLY A 7 -6.57 8.29 -28.92
N ALA A 8 -7.66 9.02 -28.71
CA ALA A 8 -7.71 10.11 -27.72
C ALA A 8 -7.56 9.62 -26.27
N VAL A 9 -7.88 8.37 -25.96
CA VAL A 9 -7.76 7.82 -24.59
C VAL A 9 -6.32 7.72 -24.10
N TYR A 10 -5.34 7.70 -25.00
CA TYR A 10 -3.93 7.62 -24.63
C TYR A 10 -3.43 8.93 -24.01
N SER A 11 -4.01 10.08 -24.36
CA SER A 11 -3.60 11.36 -23.75
C SER A 11 -3.85 11.38 -22.24
N PRO A 12 -5.08 11.13 -21.71
CA PRO A 12 -5.28 11.02 -20.26
C PRO A 12 -4.53 9.83 -19.65
N ALA A 13 -4.40 8.71 -20.37
CA ALA A 13 -3.69 7.54 -19.84
C ALA A 13 -2.18 7.78 -19.57
N LEU A 14 -1.59 8.77 -20.22
CA LEU A 14 -0.20 9.21 -19.99
C LEU A 14 -0.05 10.15 -18.79
N THR A 15 -1.16 10.67 -18.23
CA THR A 15 -1.11 11.55 -17.05
C THR A 15 -1.01 10.77 -15.75
N ASP A 16 -0.67 11.47 -14.67
CA ASP A 16 -0.50 10.85 -13.34
C ASP A 16 -1.83 10.41 -12.74
N PHE A 17 -2.88 11.22 -12.90
CA PHE A 17 -4.21 10.92 -12.37
C PHE A 17 -5.31 11.12 -13.41
N ILE A 18 -6.26 10.21 -13.41
CA ILE A 18 -7.49 10.27 -14.18
C ILE A 18 -8.65 10.38 -13.20
N ILE A 19 -9.46 11.43 -13.36
CA ILE A 19 -10.68 11.64 -12.59
C ILE A 19 -11.84 11.60 -13.56
N MET A 20 -12.81 10.72 -13.31
CA MET A 20 -13.99 10.55 -14.16
C MET A 20 -15.26 11.03 -13.44
N THR A 21 -16.26 11.45 -14.19
CA THR A 21 -17.60 11.79 -13.66
C THR A 21 -18.57 10.68 -14.02
N LYS A 22 -19.28 10.13 -13.05
CA LYS A 22 -20.24 9.06 -13.26
C LYS A 22 -21.34 9.49 -14.24
N GLY A 23 -21.78 8.57 -15.09
CA GLY A 23 -22.86 8.76 -16.04
C GLY A 23 -22.57 9.69 -17.23
N THR A 24 -21.42 10.38 -17.26
CA THR A 24 -21.04 11.29 -18.35
C THR A 24 -19.66 11.01 -18.92
N SER A 25 -18.75 10.45 -18.15
CA SER A 25 -17.38 10.14 -18.60
C SER A 25 -17.28 8.69 -19.04
N TYR A 26 -16.82 8.49 -20.26
CA TYR A 26 -16.54 7.18 -20.83
C TYR A 26 -15.17 7.16 -21.46
N MET A 27 -14.40 6.10 -21.19
CA MET A 27 -13.08 5.88 -21.79
C MET A 27 -13.01 4.46 -22.35
N PHE A 28 -12.75 4.32 -23.65
CA PHE A 28 -12.50 3.01 -24.28
C PHE A 28 -11.72 3.18 -25.59
N VAL A 29 -10.91 2.20 -25.93
CA VAL A 29 -10.18 2.20 -27.22
C VAL A 29 -11.18 2.00 -28.37
N THR A 30 -12.10 1.06 -28.22
CA THR A 30 -13.17 0.78 -29.20
C THR A 30 -14.53 0.82 -28.50
N GLY A 31 -15.48 1.54 -29.10
CA GLY A 31 -16.81 1.71 -28.51
C GLY A 31 -17.72 0.48 -28.66
N PRO A 32 -18.88 0.47 -27.97
CA PRO A 32 -19.79 -0.68 -27.92
C PRO A 32 -20.22 -1.24 -29.28
N SER A 33 -20.45 -0.39 -30.29
CA SER A 33 -20.84 -0.82 -31.63
C SER A 33 -19.75 -1.64 -32.34
N VAL A 34 -18.46 -1.27 -32.13
CA VAL A 34 -17.35 -2.01 -32.71
C VAL A 34 -17.16 -3.33 -31.96
N VAL A 35 -17.26 -3.32 -30.62
CA VAL A 35 -17.21 -4.53 -29.78
C VAL A 35 -18.29 -5.51 -30.26
N LYS A 36 -19.54 -5.07 -30.42
CA LYS A 36 -20.63 -5.92 -30.92
C LYS A 36 -20.34 -6.50 -32.30
N THR A 37 -19.76 -5.70 -33.21
CA THR A 37 -19.49 -6.14 -34.58
C THR A 37 -18.37 -7.19 -34.62
N VAL A 38 -17.32 -7.06 -33.78
CA VAL A 38 -16.11 -7.88 -33.85
C VAL A 38 -16.21 -9.11 -32.94
N THR A 39 -16.71 -8.95 -31.70
CA THR A 39 -16.74 -10.03 -30.69
C THR A 39 -18.12 -10.59 -30.43
N ASN A 40 -19.19 -9.99 -30.99
CA ASN A 40 -20.61 -10.29 -30.72
C ASN A 40 -21.01 -10.06 -29.25
N GLU A 41 -20.27 -9.29 -28.49
CA GLU A 41 -20.62 -8.90 -27.13
C GLU A 41 -21.55 -7.70 -27.16
N GLU A 42 -22.65 -7.78 -26.42
CA GLU A 42 -23.55 -6.65 -26.19
C GLU A 42 -23.21 -5.98 -24.86
N VAL A 43 -22.75 -4.75 -24.93
CA VAL A 43 -22.30 -3.99 -23.76
C VAL A 43 -22.67 -2.52 -23.93
N SER A 44 -23.11 -1.86 -22.86
CA SER A 44 -23.37 -0.43 -22.85
C SER A 44 -22.05 0.36 -22.71
N SER A 45 -22.08 1.66 -23.00
CA SER A 45 -20.92 2.54 -22.81
C SER A 45 -20.46 2.58 -21.34
N GLU A 46 -21.41 2.55 -20.40
CA GLU A 46 -21.12 2.56 -18.97
C GLU A 46 -20.44 1.25 -18.52
N GLU A 47 -20.97 0.10 -18.95
CA GLU A 47 -20.39 -1.21 -18.62
C GLU A 47 -19.02 -1.43 -19.27
N LEU A 48 -18.80 -0.90 -20.49
CA LEU A 48 -17.53 -1.06 -21.19
C LEU A 48 -16.43 -0.16 -20.63
N GLY A 49 -16.75 1.10 -20.35
CA GLY A 49 -15.73 2.06 -19.97
C GLY A 49 -16.26 3.29 -19.23
N GLY A 50 -17.29 3.12 -18.42
CA GLY A 50 -17.78 4.15 -17.50
C GLY A 50 -16.90 4.32 -16.29
N ALA A 51 -17.21 5.32 -15.47
CA ALA A 51 -16.42 5.69 -14.30
C ALA A 51 -16.30 4.52 -13.30
N ASP A 52 -17.41 3.85 -12.98
CA ASP A 52 -17.41 2.74 -12.01
C ASP A 52 -16.64 1.52 -12.55
N THR A 53 -16.71 1.24 -13.85
CA THR A 53 -15.93 0.17 -14.50
C THR A 53 -14.43 0.44 -14.40
N HIS A 54 -14.01 1.68 -14.64
CA HIS A 54 -12.60 2.04 -14.55
C HIS A 54 -12.10 2.21 -13.11
N MET A 55 -12.98 2.53 -12.17
CA MET A 55 -12.64 2.54 -10.74
C MET A 55 -12.44 1.14 -10.18
N SER A 56 -13.34 0.19 -10.52
CA SER A 56 -13.35 -1.12 -9.87
C SER A 56 -12.59 -2.21 -10.65
N LYS A 57 -12.78 -2.29 -11.97
CA LYS A 57 -12.25 -3.39 -12.78
C LYS A 57 -10.87 -3.12 -13.36
N SER A 58 -10.68 -2.01 -14.05
CA SER A 58 -9.43 -1.76 -14.77
C SER A 58 -8.40 -0.96 -14.01
N GLY A 59 -8.81 -0.19 -12.99
CA GLY A 59 -7.94 0.70 -12.24
C GLY A 59 -7.43 1.90 -13.06
N VAL A 60 -8.00 2.19 -14.23
CA VAL A 60 -7.62 3.33 -15.06
C VAL A 60 -8.04 4.65 -14.42
N SER A 61 -9.23 4.71 -13.83
CA SER A 61 -9.67 5.88 -13.06
C SER A 61 -9.13 5.83 -11.64
N HIS A 62 -8.59 6.94 -11.18
CA HIS A 62 -8.07 7.08 -9.82
C HIS A 62 -9.13 7.64 -8.86
N PHE A 63 -10.06 8.43 -9.39
CA PHE A 63 -11.19 9.00 -8.67
C PHE A 63 -12.41 9.06 -9.58
N ALA A 64 -13.60 8.86 -9.00
CA ALA A 64 -14.87 9.09 -9.67
C ALA A 64 -15.69 10.10 -8.86
N GLY A 65 -16.19 11.14 -9.53
CA GLY A 65 -17.12 12.09 -8.94
C GLY A 65 -18.57 11.73 -9.28
N GLU A 66 -19.47 11.93 -8.33
CA GLU A 66 -20.92 11.70 -8.54
C GLU A 66 -21.51 12.67 -9.57
N ASN A 67 -20.92 13.84 -9.72
CA ASN A 67 -21.24 14.86 -10.70
C ASN A 67 -20.02 15.74 -10.96
N GLU A 68 -20.14 16.70 -11.89
CA GLU A 68 -19.02 17.57 -12.28
C GLU A 68 -18.50 18.42 -11.14
N LEU A 69 -19.35 18.90 -10.23
CA LEU A 69 -18.94 19.70 -9.08
C LEU A 69 -18.12 18.86 -8.11
N ASP A 70 -18.56 17.63 -7.81
CA ASP A 70 -17.81 16.70 -6.96
C ASP A 70 -16.46 16.32 -7.61
N THR A 71 -16.45 16.08 -8.93
CA THR A 71 -15.23 15.84 -9.70
C THR A 71 -14.23 17.00 -9.56
N ILE A 72 -14.69 18.25 -9.66
CA ILE A 72 -13.86 19.44 -9.48
C ILE A 72 -13.35 19.56 -8.03
N ASN A 73 -14.20 19.25 -7.06
CA ASN A 73 -13.80 19.28 -5.64
C ASN A 73 -12.72 18.23 -5.35
N LYS A 74 -12.84 17.00 -5.87
CA LYS A 74 -11.81 15.96 -5.77
C LYS A 74 -10.49 16.41 -6.42
N LEU A 75 -10.56 17.06 -7.58
CA LEU A 75 -9.37 17.65 -8.22
C LEU A 75 -8.70 18.70 -7.34
N LYS A 76 -9.47 19.63 -6.75
CA LYS A 76 -8.93 20.64 -5.84
C LYS A 76 -8.30 20.02 -4.61
N THR A 77 -8.92 18.99 -4.04
CA THR A 77 -8.38 18.22 -2.92
C THR A 77 -7.05 17.57 -3.30
N LEU A 78 -6.97 16.89 -4.45
CA LEU A 78 -5.74 16.27 -4.93
C LEU A 78 -4.61 17.32 -5.06
N ILE A 79 -4.87 18.44 -5.73
CA ILE A 79 -3.88 19.50 -5.95
C ILE A 79 -3.36 20.06 -4.61
N SER A 80 -4.19 20.09 -3.56
CA SER A 80 -3.78 20.62 -2.26
C SER A 80 -2.66 19.82 -1.59
N TYR A 81 -2.44 18.57 -1.97
CA TYR A 81 -1.36 17.72 -1.46
C TYR A 81 -0.05 17.85 -2.24
N LEU A 82 -0.10 18.42 -3.44
CA LEU A 82 1.00 18.40 -4.39
C LEU A 82 1.84 19.70 -4.30
N PRO A 83 3.12 19.64 -4.68
CA PRO A 83 3.90 20.84 -4.89
C PRO A 83 3.50 21.51 -6.22
N GLN A 84 4.00 22.70 -6.48
CA GLN A 84 3.76 23.41 -7.75
C GLN A 84 4.46 22.74 -8.95
N ASN A 85 5.57 22.07 -8.68
CA ASN A 85 6.38 21.37 -9.67
C ASN A 85 7.24 20.28 -8.99
N CYS A 86 7.93 19.47 -9.76
CA CYS A 86 8.75 18.36 -9.25
C CYS A 86 10.07 18.76 -8.56
N GLU A 87 10.46 20.04 -8.58
CA GLU A 87 11.65 20.54 -7.90
C GLU A 87 11.34 21.07 -6.49
N GLU A 88 10.07 21.34 -6.21
CA GLU A 88 9.59 21.83 -4.93
C GLU A 88 9.09 20.69 -4.03
N ILE A 89 9.00 20.98 -2.74
CA ILE A 89 8.33 20.12 -1.77
C ILE A 89 6.88 20.61 -1.56
N PRO A 90 5.93 19.73 -1.25
CA PRO A 90 4.57 20.14 -0.91
C PRO A 90 4.54 21.14 0.24
N ALA A 91 3.68 22.14 0.13
CA ALA A 91 3.52 23.14 1.18
C ALA A 91 3.03 22.50 2.50
N ASN A 92 3.68 22.86 3.60
CA ASN A 92 3.21 22.50 4.94
C ASN A 92 2.07 23.42 5.34
N LEU A 93 0.99 22.85 5.86
CA LEU A 93 -0.07 23.61 6.51
C LEU A 93 0.35 23.97 7.94
N PRO A 94 -0.14 25.12 8.47
CA PRO A 94 0.06 25.44 9.88
C PRO A 94 -0.47 24.31 10.77
N TYR A 95 0.32 23.90 11.74
CA TYR A 95 -0.04 22.87 12.71
C TYR A 95 0.59 23.17 14.07
N GLU A 96 -0.22 23.11 15.11
CA GLU A 96 0.23 23.25 16.48
C GLU A 96 0.40 21.87 17.11
N LEU A 97 1.64 21.53 17.48
CA LEU A 97 1.92 20.28 18.17
C LEU A 97 1.30 20.29 19.58
N ASN A 98 0.41 19.37 19.80
CA ASN A 98 -0.24 19.14 21.10
C ASN A 98 0.15 17.77 21.65
N ASN A 99 -0.75 17.14 22.41
CA ASN A 99 -0.58 15.74 22.77
C ASN A 99 -0.84 14.85 21.55
N GLU A 100 0.24 14.37 20.93
CA GLU A 100 0.20 13.52 19.73
C GLU A 100 0.02 12.03 20.06
N GLU A 101 -0.28 11.68 21.28
CA GLU A 101 -0.65 10.32 21.65
C GLU A 101 -2.07 9.97 21.20
N ARG A 102 -2.26 8.73 20.77
CA ARG A 102 -3.52 8.19 20.24
C ARG A 102 -3.85 6.87 20.94
N PRO A 103 -4.44 6.89 22.14
CA PRO A 103 -4.74 5.68 22.92
C PRO A 103 -5.63 4.67 22.19
N SER A 104 -6.47 5.12 21.25
CA SER A 104 -7.28 4.26 20.39
C SER A 104 -6.48 3.23 19.59
N LEU A 105 -5.25 3.58 19.21
CA LEU A 105 -4.36 2.66 18.47
C LEU A 105 -4.00 1.40 19.28
N ASP A 106 -4.01 1.45 20.60
CA ASP A 106 -3.66 0.31 21.46
C ASP A 106 -4.68 -0.84 21.35
N THR A 107 -5.87 -0.59 20.80
CA THR A 107 -6.97 -1.57 20.72
C THR A 107 -7.51 -1.80 19.31
N ILE A 108 -7.07 -1.04 18.30
CA ILE A 108 -7.58 -1.17 16.92
C ILE A 108 -7.14 -2.51 16.31
N VAL A 109 -5.88 -2.91 16.50
CA VAL A 109 -5.38 -4.17 15.96
C VAL A 109 -5.70 -5.31 16.91
N PRO A 110 -6.50 -6.32 16.49
CA PRO A 110 -6.87 -7.44 17.34
C PRO A 110 -5.65 -8.28 17.75
N GLU A 111 -5.67 -8.80 18.99
CA GLU A 111 -4.66 -9.74 19.46
C GLU A 111 -4.67 -11.05 18.66
N ASN A 112 -5.85 -11.50 18.22
CA ASN A 112 -5.95 -12.66 17.34
C ASN A 112 -5.46 -12.33 15.94
N PRO A 113 -4.35 -12.93 15.46
CA PRO A 113 -3.76 -12.61 14.17
C PRO A 113 -4.65 -13.00 12.96
N ASN A 114 -5.70 -13.81 13.18
CA ASN A 114 -6.64 -14.20 12.13
C ASN A 114 -7.91 -13.33 12.10
N GLN A 115 -8.07 -12.41 13.05
CA GLN A 115 -9.19 -11.49 13.04
C GLN A 115 -8.86 -10.29 12.15
N PRO A 116 -9.69 -10.01 11.12
CA PRO A 116 -9.50 -8.84 10.26
C PRO A 116 -9.82 -7.54 11.01
N TYR A 117 -9.24 -6.44 10.54
CA TYR A 117 -9.57 -5.07 10.95
C TYR A 117 -9.39 -4.15 9.75
N ASP A 118 -9.98 -2.97 9.77
CA ASP A 118 -9.80 -1.97 8.71
C ASP A 118 -8.56 -1.13 8.98
N ILE A 119 -7.58 -1.17 8.08
CA ILE A 119 -6.35 -0.38 8.20
C ILE A 119 -6.62 1.13 8.13
N LYS A 120 -7.76 1.54 7.58
CA LYS A 120 -8.15 2.95 7.50
C LYS A 120 -8.38 3.56 8.88
N ASP A 121 -8.76 2.76 9.87
CA ASP A 121 -8.87 3.21 11.26
C ASP A 121 -7.49 3.58 11.83
N VAL A 122 -6.46 2.79 11.51
CA VAL A 122 -5.07 3.11 11.88
C VAL A 122 -4.61 4.37 11.15
N ILE A 123 -4.84 4.46 9.84
CA ILE A 123 -4.49 5.62 9.02
C ILE A 123 -5.12 6.90 9.59
N SER A 124 -6.42 6.86 9.91
CA SER A 124 -7.14 8.01 10.45
C SER A 124 -6.60 8.49 11.79
N ASN A 125 -6.14 7.58 12.64
CA ASN A 125 -5.52 7.90 13.93
C ASN A 125 -4.09 8.42 13.80
N LEU A 126 -3.36 7.99 12.79
CA LEU A 126 -1.99 8.46 12.53
C LEU A 126 -1.95 9.79 11.79
N SER A 127 -2.95 10.07 10.96
CA SER A 127 -3.05 11.29 10.14
C SER A 127 -3.67 12.46 10.89
N ASP A 128 -3.55 13.66 10.33
CA ASP A 128 -4.32 14.83 10.78
C ASP A 128 -5.81 14.59 10.49
N GLU A 129 -6.66 15.17 11.31
CA GLU A 129 -8.10 14.95 11.24
C GLU A 129 -8.66 15.22 9.84
N ASN A 130 -9.45 14.27 9.31
CA ASN A 130 -10.09 14.31 7.99
C ASN A 130 -9.15 14.59 6.81
N SER A 131 -7.86 14.31 6.96
CA SER A 131 -6.87 14.58 5.92
C SER A 131 -6.58 13.40 5.00
N PHE A 132 -7.09 12.19 5.26
CA PHE A 132 -6.81 11.05 4.39
C PHE A 132 -7.66 11.11 3.12
N PHE A 133 -6.99 11.11 1.97
CA PHE A 133 -7.58 11.14 0.64
C PHE A 133 -7.13 9.91 -0.15
N GLU A 134 -7.98 8.87 -0.16
CA GLU A 134 -7.70 7.57 -0.77
C GLU A 134 -7.72 7.65 -2.30
N VAL A 135 -6.75 7.00 -2.94
CA VAL A 135 -6.63 6.88 -4.39
C VAL A 135 -7.03 5.46 -4.82
N GLN A 136 -7.83 5.31 -5.87
CA GLN A 136 -8.31 4.01 -6.38
C GLN A 136 -8.96 3.15 -5.29
N SER A 137 -9.88 3.73 -4.53
CA SER A 137 -10.51 3.07 -3.38
C SER A 137 -11.24 1.77 -3.70
N GLU A 138 -11.69 1.59 -4.95
CA GLU A 138 -12.46 0.43 -5.42
C GLU A 138 -11.63 -0.55 -6.27
N HIS A 139 -10.32 -0.28 -6.46
CA HIS A 139 -9.42 -1.15 -7.22
C HIS A 139 -8.32 -1.70 -6.33
N ALA A 140 -8.06 -3.02 -6.41
CA ALA A 140 -7.07 -3.69 -5.58
C ALA A 140 -7.19 -3.26 -4.10
N GLU A 141 -8.35 -3.48 -3.51
CA GLU A 141 -8.72 -3.02 -2.16
C GLU A 141 -7.88 -3.65 -1.05
N ASN A 142 -7.16 -4.75 -1.35
CA ASN A 142 -6.20 -5.40 -0.45
C ASN A 142 -4.94 -4.54 -0.18
N ILE A 143 -4.74 -3.45 -0.92
CA ILE A 143 -3.78 -2.39 -0.64
C ILE A 143 -4.46 -1.02 -0.69
N VAL A 144 -4.25 -0.22 0.33
CA VAL A 144 -4.74 1.15 0.43
C VAL A 144 -3.61 2.10 0.10
N VAL A 145 -3.83 3.01 -0.84
CA VAL A 145 -2.90 4.10 -1.14
C VAL A 145 -3.64 5.43 -1.13
N GLY A 146 -2.98 6.48 -0.69
CA GLY A 146 -3.60 7.80 -0.63
C GLY A 146 -2.70 8.86 -0.03
N PHE A 147 -3.16 10.09 -0.09
CA PHE A 147 -2.49 11.24 0.52
C PHE A 147 -3.08 11.53 1.89
N ALA A 148 -2.25 12.02 2.80
CA ALA A 148 -2.68 12.50 4.10
C ALA A 148 -1.83 13.69 4.57
N ARG A 149 -2.22 14.27 5.69
CA ARG A 149 -1.39 15.24 6.42
C ARG A 149 -0.91 14.62 7.73
N LEU A 150 0.35 14.88 8.06
CA LEU A 150 0.93 14.52 9.34
C LEU A 150 1.63 15.74 9.93
N ALA A 151 1.02 16.35 10.95
CA ALA A 151 1.42 17.65 11.50
C ALA A 151 1.56 18.71 10.39
N GLY A 152 0.54 18.83 9.54
CA GLY A 152 0.48 19.77 8.41
C GLY A 152 1.28 19.35 7.17
N ARG A 153 2.19 18.39 7.26
CA ARG A 153 3.04 17.91 6.16
C ARG A 153 2.26 16.94 5.25
N SER A 154 2.29 17.13 3.93
CA SER A 154 1.82 16.13 2.98
C SER A 154 2.67 14.87 3.03
N ILE A 155 2.02 13.71 3.11
CA ILE A 155 2.63 12.40 3.01
C ILE A 155 1.81 11.49 2.09
N GLY A 156 2.48 10.56 1.42
CA GLY A 156 1.84 9.44 0.74
C GLY A 156 1.78 8.24 1.68
N ILE A 157 0.62 7.60 1.77
CA ILE A 157 0.40 6.40 2.58
C ILE A 157 0.22 5.20 1.67
N ILE A 158 0.93 4.11 1.98
CA ILE A 158 0.75 2.79 1.39
C ILE A 158 0.53 1.80 2.53
N ALA A 159 -0.61 1.11 2.55
CA ALA A 159 -0.96 0.20 3.64
C ALA A 159 -1.59 -1.10 3.13
N ASN A 160 -1.23 -2.24 3.73
CA ASN A 160 -1.97 -3.47 3.50
C ASN A 160 -3.35 -3.39 4.18
N GLN A 161 -4.40 -3.91 3.53
CA GLN A 161 -5.76 -3.93 4.08
C GLN A 161 -6.14 -5.33 4.59
N PRO A 162 -6.01 -5.61 5.90
CA PRO A 162 -6.30 -6.94 6.43
C PRO A 162 -7.76 -7.39 6.30
N ALA A 163 -8.67 -6.44 6.13
CA ALA A 163 -10.09 -6.75 5.90
C ALA A 163 -10.36 -7.33 4.50
N VAL A 164 -9.45 -7.13 3.54
CA VAL A 164 -9.58 -7.62 2.16
C VAL A 164 -8.42 -8.56 1.85
N LEU A 165 -8.74 -9.82 1.52
CA LEU A 165 -7.74 -10.85 1.22
C LEU A 165 -6.62 -10.95 2.27
N ALA A 166 -6.92 -10.66 3.55
CA ALA A 166 -5.96 -10.62 4.66
C ALA A 166 -4.73 -9.69 4.41
N GLY A 167 -4.82 -8.73 3.51
CA GLY A 167 -3.72 -7.81 3.18
C GLY A 167 -2.62 -8.39 2.30
N VAL A 168 -2.83 -9.56 1.64
CA VAL A 168 -1.83 -10.15 0.73
C VAL A 168 -1.53 -9.21 -0.43
N LEU A 169 -0.34 -9.34 -1.03
CA LEU A 169 0.00 -8.68 -2.28
C LEU A 169 -0.37 -9.58 -3.46
N ASP A 170 -1.17 -9.06 -4.38
CA ASP A 170 -1.45 -9.67 -5.68
C ASP A 170 -0.89 -8.81 -6.83
N VAL A 171 -1.14 -9.22 -8.06
CA VAL A 171 -0.69 -8.51 -9.27
C VAL A 171 -1.20 -7.06 -9.27
N ASN A 172 -2.47 -6.84 -8.94
CA ASN A 172 -3.09 -5.51 -9.01
C ASN A 172 -2.64 -4.61 -7.85
N ALA A 173 -2.55 -5.15 -6.63
CA ALA A 173 -1.99 -4.44 -5.48
C ALA A 173 -0.55 -3.99 -5.74
N SER A 174 0.26 -4.86 -6.33
CA SER A 174 1.66 -4.55 -6.69
C SER A 174 1.75 -3.41 -7.71
N LYS A 175 0.90 -3.41 -8.74
CA LYS A 175 0.82 -2.33 -9.74
C LYS A 175 0.35 -1.01 -9.13
N LYS A 176 -0.73 -1.03 -8.35
CA LYS A 176 -1.30 0.13 -7.66
C LYS A 176 -0.28 0.77 -6.73
N GLY A 177 0.36 -0.04 -5.86
CA GLY A 177 1.38 0.44 -4.94
C GLY A 177 2.60 1.02 -5.66
N ALA A 178 3.14 0.32 -6.67
CA ALA A 178 4.31 0.77 -7.43
C ALA A 178 4.07 2.12 -8.13
N ARG A 179 2.92 2.29 -8.78
CA ARG A 179 2.56 3.54 -9.43
C ARG A 179 2.48 4.69 -8.43
N PHE A 180 1.85 4.47 -7.28
CA PHE A 180 1.69 5.49 -6.26
C PHE A 180 3.03 5.87 -5.62
N VAL A 181 3.90 4.91 -5.30
CA VAL A 181 5.27 5.17 -4.79
C VAL A 181 6.07 6.03 -5.76
N ARG A 182 6.06 5.69 -7.06
CA ARG A 182 6.78 6.47 -8.07
C ARG A 182 6.23 7.88 -8.24
N PHE A 183 4.92 8.05 -8.16
CA PHE A 183 4.31 9.38 -8.17
C PHE A 183 4.78 10.22 -6.98
N CYS A 184 4.71 9.66 -5.77
CA CYS A 184 5.15 10.37 -4.55
C CYS A 184 6.63 10.77 -4.64
N ASP A 185 7.49 9.87 -5.14
CA ASP A 185 8.91 10.17 -5.33
C ASP A 185 9.14 11.27 -6.36
N ALA A 186 8.41 11.24 -7.49
CA ALA A 186 8.52 12.25 -8.55
C ALA A 186 8.11 13.66 -8.10
N PHE A 187 7.28 13.77 -7.06
CA PHE A 187 6.79 15.05 -6.53
C PHE A 187 7.25 15.34 -5.10
N ASN A 188 8.32 14.72 -4.65
CA ASN A 188 8.95 14.97 -3.34
C ASN A 188 8.00 14.78 -2.15
N ILE A 189 7.06 13.84 -2.26
CA ILE A 189 6.10 13.50 -1.20
C ILE A 189 6.65 12.35 -0.36
N PRO A 190 6.97 12.56 0.93
CA PRO A 190 7.46 11.50 1.81
C PRO A 190 6.45 10.35 1.95
N LEU A 191 6.95 9.12 2.15
CA LEU A 191 6.15 7.90 2.18
C LEU A 191 6.05 7.32 3.59
N LEU A 192 4.83 7.04 4.01
CA LEU A 192 4.51 6.21 5.17
C LEU A 192 3.96 4.87 4.69
N VAL A 193 4.63 3.79 5.07
CA VAL A 193 4.16 2.42 4.82
C VAL A 193 3.62 1.84 6.11
N ILE A 194 2.39 1.31 6.07
CA ILE A 194 1.78 0.61 7.21
C ILE A 194 1.60 -0.85 6.80
N GLU A 195 2.32 -1.72 7.47
CA GLU A 195 2.48 -3.09 7.05
C GLU A 195 1.73 -4.08 7.94
N ASP A 196 0.85 -4.86 7.33
CA ASP A 196 0.27 -6.10 7.86
C ASP A 196 0.08 -7.07 6.69
N VAL A 197 1.16 -7.75 6.28
CA VAL A 197 1.21 -8.55 5.06
C VAL A 197 1.60 -10.00 5.35
N PRO A 198 0.73 -10.98 5.08
CA PRO A 198 1.04 -12.40 5.27
C PRO A 198 1.84 -13.02 4.10
N GLY A 199 2.01 -12.30 3.00
CA GLY A 199 2.73 -12.78 1.83
C GLY A 199 2.17 -12.27 0.50
N PHE A 200 2.68 -12.81 -0.60
CA PHE A 200 2.05 -12.69 -1.90
C PHE A 200 0.92 -13.72 -2.05
N LEU A 201 -0.13 -13.37 -2.82
CA LEU A 201 -1.25 -14.27 -3.08
C LEU A 201 -0.76 -15.49 -3.88
N PRO A 202 -0.88 -16.72 -3.35
CA PRO A 202 -0.47 -17.92 -4.08
C PRO A 202 -1.52 -18.32 -5.11
N GLY A 203 -1.10 -19.06 -6.13
CA GLY A 203 -1.99 -19.71 -7.09
C GLY A 203 -1.54 -19.53 -8.54
N THR A 204 -1.97 -20.43 -9.39
CA THR A 204 -1.61 -20.45 -10.82
C THR A 204 -2.07 -19.19 -11.54
N ASP A 205 -3.22 -18.65 -11.16
CA ASP A 205 -3.71 -17.38 -11.72
C ASP A 205 -2.69 -16.23 -11.50
N GLN A 206 -2.18 -16.09 -10.29
CA GLN A 206 -1.20 -15.06 -9.97
C GLN A 206 0.14 -15.30 -10.67
N GLU A 207 0.62 -16.54 -10.67
CA GLU A 207 1.89 -16.89 -11.32
C GLU A 207 1.82 -16.65 -12.84
N TRP A 208 0.75 -17.09 -13.50
CA TRP A 208 0.59 -16.91 -14.94
C TRP A 208 0.28 -15.47 -15.36
N ASN A 209 -0.33 -14.66 -14.49
CA ASN A 209 -0.54 -13.23 -14.70
C ASN A 209 0.66 -12.36 -14.28
N GLY A 210 1.81 -13.00 -13.95
CA GLY A 210 3.08 -12.32 -13.78
C GLY A 210 3.27 -11.66 -12.40
N ILE A 211 2.86 -12.33 -11.32
CA ILE A 211 3.09 -11.85 -9.95
C ILE A 211 4.57 -11.56 -9.68
N ILE A 212 5.49 -12.34 -10.26
CA ILE A 212 6.94 -12.14 -10.10
C ILE A 212 7.37 -10.77 -10.63
N SER A 213 7.01 -10.44 -11.88
CA SER A 213 7.38 -9.15 -12.49
C SER A 213 6.66 -7.97 -11.86
N ASN A 214 5.39 -8.15 -11.48
CA ASN A 214 4.61 -7.07 -10.85
C ASN A 214 5.00 -6.85 -9.38
N GLY A 215 5.33 -7.90 -8.62
CA GLY A 215 5.93 -7.78 -7.30
C GLY A 215 7.30 -7.12 -7.35
N ALA A 216 8.14 -7.49 -8.33
CA ALA A 216 9.42 -6.83 -8.59
C ALA A 216 9.26 -5.35 -8.99
N LYS A 217 8.15 -4.96 -9.63
CA LYS A 217 7.82 -3.58 -9.93
C LYS A 217 7.63 -2.73 -8.66
N LEU A 218 6.91 -3.26 -7.67
CA LEU A 218 6.73 -2.58 -6.38
C LEU A 218 8.05 -2.49 -5.61
N LEU A 219 8.81 -3.57 -5.57
CA LEU A 219 10.15 -3.60 -4.98
C LEU A 219 11.07 -2.53 -5.62
N TYR A 220 11.10 -2.49 -6.95
CA TYR A 220 11.89 -1.54 -7.69
C TYR A 220 11.48 -0.08 -7.37
N ALA A 221 10.19 0.20 -7.32
CA ALA A 221 9.68 1.53 -7.01
C ALA A 221 10.18 2.02 -5.64
N PHE A 222 10.13 1.19 -4.62
CA PHE A 222 10.68 1.55 -3.31
C PHE A 222 12.21 1.67 -3.32
N CYS A 223 12.93 0.76 -3.97
CA CYS A 223 14.40 0.84 -4.03
C CYS A 223 14.89 2.10 -4.74
N GLU A 224 14.17 2.58 -5.76
CA GLU A 224 14.54 3.76 -6.53
C GLU A 224 14.11 5.07 -5.85
N ALA A 225 13.11 5.05 -4.97
CA ALA A 225 12.56 6.22 -4.33
C ALA A 225 13.59 6.96 -3.46
N THR A 226 13.69 8.27 -3.67
CA THR A 226 14.67 9.17 -3.03
C THR A 226 14.09 9.94 -1.86
N VAL A 227 12.76 10.03 -1.76
CA VAL A 227 12.06 10.68 -0.65
C VAL A 227 12.22 9.92 0.67
N PRO A 228 12.00 10.55 1.84
CA PRO A 228 11.92 9.85 3.11
C PRO A 228 10.87 8.73 3.08
N ARG A 229 11.26 7.53 3.51
CA ARG A 229 10.43 6.33 3.52
C ARG A 229 10.45 5.71 4.90
N ILE A 230 9.31 5.73 5.58
CA ILE A 230 9.16 5.22 6.95
C ILE A 230 8.14 4.11 6.95
N THR A 231 8.42 3.02 7.67
CA THR A 231 7.53 1.87 7.80
C THR A 231 7.10 1.68 9.25
N VAL A 232 5.84 1.32 9.43
CA VAL A 232 5.27 0.85 10.70
C VAL A 232 4.68 -0.53 10.47
N ILE A 233 5.25 -1.54 11.10
CA ILE A 233 4.73 -2.91 11.08
C ILE A 233 3.75 -3.06 12.23
N THR A 234 2.47 -3.23 11.91
CA THR A 234 1.40 -3.32 12.90
C THR A 234 1.17 -4.72 13.39
N ARG A 235 1.32 -5.73 12.50
CA ARG A 235 1.10 -7.12 12.84
C ARG A 235 1.97 -8.05 11.99
N LYS A 236 1.50 -8.56 10.86
CA LYS A 236 2.24 -9.54 10.02
C LYS A 236 3.22 -8.87 9.08
N ALA A 237 4.42 -9.42 8.98
CA ALA A 237 5.43 -9.04 8.02
C ALA A 237 6.18 -10.31 7.58
N TYR A 238 5.65 -11.02 6.56
CA TYR A 238 6.13 -12.34 6.21
C TYR A 238 6.81 -12.42 4.85
N GLY A 239 7.99 -13.04 4.85
CA GLY A 239 8.72 -13.46 3.66
C GLY A 239 9.06 -12.32 2.71
N GLY A 240 9.02 -12.59 1.40
CA GLY A 240 9.35 -11.59 0.39
C GLY A 240 8.38 -10.41 0.33
N ALA A 241 7.16 -10.55 0.81
CA ALA A 241 6.21 -9.43 0.87
C ALA A 241 6.63 -8.39 1.91
N TYR A 242 7.17 -8.83 3.07
CA TYR A 242 7.82 -7.95 4.03
C TYR A 242 8.94 -7.14 3.39
N ASP A 243 9.82 -7.80 2.62
CA ASP A 243 10.92 -7.09 1.96
C ASP A 243 10.41 -6.02 1.00
N VAL A 244 9.39 -6.35 0.21
CA VAL A 244 8.82 -5.47 -0.82
C VAL A 244 8.10 -4.27 -0.23
N MET A 245 7.48 -4.40 0.97
CA MET A 245 6.75 -3.34 1.65
C MET A 245 7.67 -2.35 2.41
N ASN A 246 8.77 -1.96 1.77
CA ASN A 246 9.71 -0.96 2.29
C ASN A 246 10.43 -1.39 3.57
N SER A 247 10.99 -2.59 3.56
CA SER A 247 11.81 -3.08 4.67
C SER A 247 13.14 -2.33 4.79
N LYS A 248 13.80 -2.50 5.94
CA LYS A 248 15.17 -1.99 6.15
C LYS A 248 16.16 -2.58 5.15
N HIS A 249 15.94 -3.82 4.68
CA HIS A 249 16.76 -4.52 3.71
C HIS A 249 16.87 -3.81 2.36
N ILE A 250 15.83 -3.08 1.96
CA ILE A 250 15.78 -2.31 0.71
C ILE A 250 16.03 -0.81 0.92
N GLY A 251 16.55 -0.43 2.08
CA GLY A 251 16.99 0.93 2.37
C GLY A 251 15.91 1.87 2.87
N ALA A 252 14.87 1.37 3.55
CA ALA A 252 13.95 2.24 4.29
C ALA A 252 14.71 3.07 5.34
N ASP A 253 14.31 4.34 5.51
CA ASP A 253 15.01 5.24 6.41
C ASP A 253 14.79 4.86 7.87
N MET A 254 13.54 4.60 8.25
CA MET A 254 13.18 4.12 9.58
C MET A 254 12.09 3.05 9.51
N ASN A 255 12.26 1.98 10.29
CA ASN A 255 11.30 0.92 10.45
C ASN A 255 10.91 0.78 11.91
N PHE A 256 9.65 1.05 12.20
CA PHE A 256 9.03 0.83 13.50
C PHE A 256 8.20 -0.45 13.49
N ALA A 257 8.11 -1.11 14.62
CA ALA A 257 7.22 -2.25 14.80
C ALA A 257 6.41 -2.09 16.08
N TRP A 258 5.16 -2.50 16.05
CA TRP A 258 4.38 -2.63 17.28
C TRP A 258 4.77 -3.91 18.02
N PRO A 259 4.50 -4.01 19.34
CA PRO A 259 4.78 -5.24 20.10
C PRO A 259 4.05 -6.47 19.56
N SER A 260 2.91 -6.27 18.88
CA SER A 260 2.11 -7.29 18.18
C SER A 260 2.69 -7.74 16.83
N ALA A 261 3.79 -7.13 16.38
CA ALA A 261 4.36 -7.44 15.07
C ALA A 261 4.98 -8.84 15.03
N GLU A 262 4.69 -9.56 13.98
CA GLU A 262 5.24 -10.89 13.69
C GLU A 262 6.12 -10.80 12.43
N ILE A 263 7.44 -10.77 12.62
CA ILE A 263 8.41 -10.64 11.53
C ILE A 263 9.08 -11.99 11.32
N ALA A 264 8.73 -12.69 10.24
CA ALA A 264 9.16 -14.06 9.99
C ALA A 264 9.18 -14.40 8.49
N VAL A 265 9.79 -15.53 8.14
CA VAL A 265 9.73 -16.03 6.75
C VAL A 265 8.32 -16.45 6.37
N MET A 266 7.55 -17.01 7.30
CA MET A 266 6.15 -17.42 7.14
C MET A 266 5.47 -17.51 8.50
N GLY A 267 4.15 -17.59 8.52
CA GLY A 267 3.38 -17.75 9.75
C GLY A 267 3.73 -19.04 10.51
N ALA A 268 3.64 -18.99 11.84
CA ALA A 268 4.12 -20.03 12.75
C ALA A 268 3.60 -21.43 12.44
N LYS A 269 2.31 -21.56 12.06
CA LYS A 269 1.73 -22.86 11.71
C LYS A 269 2.40 -23.48 10.49
N GLY A 270 2.55 -22.74 9.39
CA GLY A 270 3.19 -23.24 8.18
C GLY A 270 4.67 -23.59 8.42
N ALA A 271 5.37 -22.78 9.19
CA ALA A 271 6.75 -23.06 9.58
C ALA A 271 6.87 -24.35 10.40
N ALA A 272 6.00 -24.53 11.39
CA ALA A 272 5.98 -25.74 12.22
C ALA A 272 5.70 -27.00 11.40
N GLU A 273 4.75 -26.94 10.48
CA GLU A 273 4.41 -28.08 9.58
C GLU A 273 5.59 -28.49 8.68
N ILE A 274 6.41 -27.55 8.25
CA ILE A 274 7.58 -27.81 7.39
C ILE A 274 8.79 -28.28 8.22
N ILE A 275 9.17 -27.49 9.22
CA ILE A 275 10.41 -27.72 9.99
C ILE A 275 10.29 -28.98 10.83
N PHE A 276 9.17 -29.16 11.53
CA PHE A 276 8.97 -30.27 12.47
C PHE A 276 8.14 -31.43 11.89
N LYS A 277 8.03 -31.51 10.57
CA LYS A 277 7.21 -32.52 9.85
C LYS A 277 7.46 -33.95 10.32
N LYS A 278 8.74 -34.32 10.58
CA LYS A 278 9.10 -35.68 11.03
C LYS A 278 8.63 -35.92 12.47
N GLU A 279 8.86 -34.96 13.36
CA GLU A 279 8.45 -35.07 14.77
C GLU A 279 6.93 -35.13 14.93
N ILE A 280 6.22 -34.31 14.17
CA ILE A 280 4.76 -34.28 14.18
C ILE A 280 4.19 -35.61 13.70
N LYS A 281 4.70 -36.16 12.58
CA LYS A 281 4.24 -37.45 12.04
C LYS A 281 4.53 -38.65 12.95
N SER A 282 5.64 -38.62 13.71
CA SER A 282 6.01 -39.70 14.63
C SER A 282 5.36 -39.62 16.01
N SER A 283 4.67 -38.51 16.29
CA SER A 283 3.99 -38.30 17.57
C SER A 283 2.74 -39.16 17.73
N LYS A 284 2.48 -39.61 18.98
CA LYS A 284 1.20 -40.31 19.33
C LYS A 284 -0.03 -39.40 19.13
N ASN A 285 0.14 -38.08 19.16
CA ASN A 285 -0.91 -37.11 18.90
C ASN A 285 -0.35 -35.97 18.00
N PRO A 286 -0.41 -36.13 16.67
CA PRO A 286 0.13 -35.17 15.72
C PRO A 286 -0.47 -33.75 15.85
N ILE A 287 -1.76 -33.63 16.15
CA ILE A 287 -2.45 -32.34 16.29
C ILE A 287 -1.92 -31.58 17.49
N LYS A 288 -1.81 -32.24 18.64
CA LYS A 288 -1.24 -31.62 19.84
C LYS A 288 0.21 -31.22 19.63
N LYS A 289 0.98 -32.11 18.97
CA LYS A 289 2.41 -31.84 18.70
C LYS A 289 2.60 -30.67 17.75
N LEU A 290 1.74 -30.53 16.73
CA LEU A 290 1.76 -29.38 15.84
C LEU A 290 1.52 -28.08 16.62
N LYS A 291 0.50 -28.04 17.48
CA LYS A 291 0.17 -26.85 18.28
C LYS A 291 1.33 -26.46 19.22
N GLU A 292 1.96 -27.42 19.90
CA GLU A 292 3.15 -27.19 20.72
C GLU A 292 4.30 -26.54 19.90
N LYS A 293 4.54 -27.06 18.68
CA LYS A 293 5.60 -26.57 17.80
C LYS A 293 5.26 -25.21 17.17
N GLU A 294 3.99 -24.94 16.92
CA GLU A 294 3.51 -23.65 16.48
C GLU A 294 3.75 -22.57 17.56
N GLU A 295 3.39 -22.86 18.81
CA GLU A 295 3.64 -21.97 19.95
C GLU A 295 5.14 -21.76 20.21
N GLU A 296 5.95 -22.82 20.14
CA GLU A 296 7.41 -22.75 20.25
C GLU A 296 8.01 -21.83 19.19
N TYR A 297 7.61 -22.00 17.92
CA TYR A 297 8.06 -21.19 16.80
C TYR A 297 7.62 -19.73 16.93
N ALA A 298 6.36 -19.50 17.30
CA ALA A 298 5.84 -18.16 17.49
C ALA A 298 6.61 -17.38 18.55
N ASN A 299 6.86 -18.00 19.70
CA ASN A 299 7.61 -17.37 20.78
C ASN A 299 9.06 -17.06 20.40
N LEU A 300 9.70 -17.94 19.61
CA LEU A 300 11.09 -17.76 19.23
C LEU A 300 11.29 -16.78 18.07
N PHE A 301 10.41 -16.77 17.06
CA PHE A 301 10.66 -16.11 15.78
C PHE A 301 9.59 -15.11 15.36
N ALA A 302 8.32 -15.32 15.68
CA ALA A 302 7.24 -14.45 15.26
C ALA A 302 7.04 -13.28 16.26
N ASN A 303 8.07 -12.46 16.44
CA ASN A 303 8.04 -11.28 17.29
C ASN A 303 9.00 -10.20 16.75
N PRO A 304 8.84 -8.91 17.11
CA PRO A 304 9.66 -7.84 16.58
C PRO A 304 11.08 -7.79 17.20
N TYR A 305 11.29 -8.40 18.37
CA TYR A 305 12.51 -8.22 19.14
C TYR A 305 13.72 -8.88 18.49
N ASN A 306 13.53 -10.02 17.83
CA ASN A 306 14.60 -10.67 17.07
C ASN A 306 15.08 -9.84 15.89
N ALA A 307 14.17 -9.19 15.19
CA ALA A 307 14.49 -8.28 14.09
C ALA A 307 15.15 -6.99 14.62
N ALA A 308 14.66 -6.45 15.73
CA ALA A 308 15.23 -5.28 16.38
C ALA A 308 16.67 -5.53 16.89
N SER A 309 16.93 -6.67 17.52
CA SER A 309 18.28 -7.02 17.99
C SER A 309 19.32 -7.14 16.87
N ARG A 310 18.86 -7.32 15.62
CA ARG A 310 19.71 -7.40 14.43
C ARG A 310 19.76 -6.09 13.62
N GLY A 311 19.08 -5.04 14.10
CA GLY A 311 19.05 -3.73 13.44
C GLY A 311 18.09 -3.64 12.24
N TYR A 312 17.17 -4.59 12.06
CA TYR A 312 16.15 -4.52 11.01
C TYR A 312 14.94 -3.68 11.42
N ILE A 313 14.75 -3.44 12.70
CA ILE A 313 13.76 -2.54 13.28
C ILE A 313 14.51 -1.51 14.12
N ASP A 314 14.25 -0.24 13.90
CA ASP A 314 14.90 0.87 14.61
C ASP A 314 14.33 1.03 16.03
N GLU A 315 13.03 0.80 16.20
CA GLU A 315 12.37 0.89 17.51
C GLU A 315 11.09 0.04 17.54
N VAL A 316 10.86 -0.66 18.66
CA VAL A 316 9.55 -1.27 18.97
C VAL A 316 8.75 -0.22 19.72
N VAL A 317 7.64 0.24 19.11
CA VAL A 317 6.88 1.40 19.54
C VAL A 317 5.51 0.99 20.06
N ILE A 318 5.10 1.53 21.20
CA ILE A 318 3.73 1.36 21.70
C ILE A 318 2.77 2.03 20.70
N PRO A 319 1.66 1.36 20.30
CA PRO A 319 0.78 1.87 19.25
C PRO A 319 0.31 3.32 19.49
N SER A 320 -0.13 3.65 20.69
CA SER A 320 -0.58 5.00 21.06
C SER A 320 0.46 6.10 20.83
N SER A 321 1.76 5.81 20.92
CA SER A 321 2.83 6.79 20.72
C SER A 321 3.34 6.88 19.27
N THR A 322 2.80 6.07 18.35
CA THR A 322 3.30 5.94 16.97
C THR A 322 3.21 7.26 16.21
N ARG A 323 2.10 8.00 16.29
CA ARG A 323 1.96 9.30 15.61
C ARG A 323 3.06 10.27 16.01
N LYS A 324 3.33 10.41 17.30
CA LYS A 324 4.40 11.25 17.84
C LYS A 324 5.78 10.87 17.32
N LYS A 325 6.05 9.57 17.21
CA LYS A 325 7.30 9.03 16.65
C LYS A 325 7.42 9.34 15.16
N LEU A 326 6.34 9.17 14.39
CA LEU A 326 6.31 9.45 12.95
C LEU A 326 6.58 10.94 12.66
N ILE A 327 5.95 11.85 13.38
CA ILE A 327 6.19 13.30 13.23
C ILE A 327 7.68 13.61 13.41
N LYS A 328 8.31 13.05 14.46
CA LYS A 328 9.74 13.21 14.71
C LYS A 328 10.60 12.58 13.62
N ALA A 329 10.25 11.37 13.17
CA ALA A 329 10.98 10.64 12.14
C ALA A 329 10.98 11.40 10.80
N PHE A 330 9.84 11.89 10.34
CA PHE A 330 9.77 12.71 9.13
C PHE A 330 10.51 14.04 9.28
N LYS A 331 10.50 14.66 10.49
CA LYS A 331 11.27 15.88 10.75
C LYS A 331 12.78 15.63 10.66
N ILE A 332 13.28 14.53 11.21
CA ILE A 332 14.70 14.16 11.13
C ILE A 332 15.11 13.88 9.68
N SER A 333 14.24 13.26 8.90
CA SER A 333 14.52 12.85 7.52
C SER A 333 14.24 13.94 6.47
N GLU A 334 13.75 15.12 6.84
CA GLU A 334 13.30 16.14 5.88
C GLU A 334 14.39 16.63 4.91
N ASN A 335 15.64 16.58 5.33
CA ASN A 335 16.79 16.99 4.53
C ASN A 335 17.50 15.80 3.82
N LYS A 336 16.83 14.65 3.71
CA LYS A 336 17.39 13.49 3.02
C LYS A 336 17.81 13.85 1.60
N LYS A 337 19.03 13.48 1.25
CA LYS A 337 19.56 13.58 -0.11
C LYS A 337 20.13 12.22 -0.51
N VAL A 338 19.68 11.72 -1.66
CA VAL A 338 20.19 10.47 -2.22
C VAL A 338 21.07 10.80 -3.43
N THR A 339 22.29 10.30 -3.40
CA THR A 339 23.19 10.37 -4.56
C THR A 339 23.22 9.02 -5.24
N ALA A 340 22.66 8.93 -6.42
CA ALA A 340 22.68 7.73 -7.25
C ALA A 340 23.59 7.95 -8.48
N PRO A 341 24.17 6.88 -9.05
CA PRO A 341 24.87 6.97 -10.33
C PRO A 341 23.98 7.55 -11.42
N LYS A 342 24.54 8.42 -12.26
CA LYS A 342 23.80 8.98 -13.40
C LYS A 342 23.38 7.86 -14.37
N LYS A 343 22.11 7.85 -14.75
CA LYS A 343 21.51 6.97 -15.75
C LYS A 343 20.54 7.77 -16.61
N LYS A 344 20.24 7.29 -17.81
CA LYS A 344 19.27 7.97 -18.67
C LYS A 344 17.86 8.00 -18.06
N HIS A 345 17.44 6.87 -17.53
CA HIS A 345 16.16 6.66 -16.83
C HIS A 345 16.23 5.38 -16.01
N GLY A 346 15.28 5.14 -15.12
CA GLY A 346 15.09 3.85 -14.49
C GLY A 346 14.58 2.81 -15.50
N ASN A 347 14.90 1.54 -15.25
CA ASN A 347 14.41 0.41 -16.06
C ASN A 347 13.54 -0.50 -15.16
N ILE A 348 12.39 0.04 -14.77
CA ILE A 348 11.40 -0.69 -13.98
C ILE A 348 10.86 -1.88 -14.78
N PRO A 349 10.62 -3.04 -14.19
CA PRO A 349 9.91 -4.14 -14.87
C PRO A 349 8.54 -3.67 -15.38
N LEU A 350 8.29 -3.79 -16.67
CA LEU A 350 7.04 -3.31 -17.31
C LEU A 350 5.99 -4.41 -17.40
#